data_508cd1b340a8d81dfb28b752d0b558ae
#
_entry.id   508cd1b340a8d81dfb28b752d0b558ae
#
_cell.length_a   1.000
_cell.length_b   1.000
_cell.length_c   1.000
_cell.angle_alpha   90.00
_cell.angle_beta   90.00
_cell.angle_gamma   90.00
#
_symmetry.space_group_name_H-M   'P 1'
#
loop_
_entity.id
_entity.type
_entity.pdbx_description
1 polymer ?
#
loop_
_entity_poly.entity_id
_entity_poly.type
_entity_poly.pdbx_seq_one_letter_code
_entity_poly.pdbx_strand_id
1 'polypeptide(L)'
;HNTVTVDGADQAEFWSAFRVGRRPKILERSYRGGDVGFELTGSHDGFSHLAGRPVHRRRIDAAPGRVDLRDEVLGGAGQIVESRLLLHPDCEATRSADGFCVRSGPVRVDAVTDAQISVEDAWWCPDIGTKIRTKQLVLTLGRAPVASRVTLRVQP
;
A
#
# COMPACT_ATOMS: atom_id res chain seq x y z
N HIS A 1 6.92 -3.66 -1.23
CA HIS A 1 6.03 -3.16 -2.30
C HIS A 1 4.90 -2.33 -1.70
N ASN A 2 4.35 -1.38 -2.48
CA ASN A 2 3.19 -0.57 -2.10
C ASN A 2 1.89 -1.38 -2.29
N THR A 3 1.65 -2.35 -1.42
CA THR A 3 0.52 -3.27 -1.47
C THR A 3 0.12 -3.70 -0.06
N VAL A 4 -0.84 -4.60 0.06
CA VAL A 4 -1.21 -5.23 1.34
C VAL A 4 -0.48 -6.56 1.52
N THR A 5 -0.35 -6.97 2.78
CA THR A 5 -0.07 -8.35 3.20
C THR A 5 -1.24 -8.88 4.01
N VAL A 6 -1.47 -10.19 3.98
CA VAL A 6 -2.54 -10.85 4.74
C VAL A 6 -1.90 -11.97 5.55
N ASP A 7 -1.88 -11.84 6.90
CA ASP A 7 -1.09 -12.68 7.84
C ASP A 7 0.39 -12.78 7.42
N GLY A 8 0.97 -11.67 6.94
CA GLY A 8 2.34 -11.63 6.46
C GLY A 8 2.58 -12.30 5.09
N ALA A 9 1.55 -12.91 4.48
CA ALA A 9 1.68 -13.51 3.15
C ALA A 9 1.70 -12.44 2.06
N ASP A 10 2.55 -12.65 1.05
CA ASP A 10 2.58 -11.85 -0.17
C ASP A 10 1.49 -12.30 -1.17
N GLN A 11 1.07 -11.36 -2.02
CA GLN A 11 0.10 -11.59 -3.10
C GLN A 11 0.60 -12.60 -4.15
N ALA A 12 1.91 -12.77 -4.30
CA ALA A 12 2.54 -13.72 -5.20
C ALA A 12 3.56 -14.57 -4.43
N GLU A 13 3.82 -15.76 -4.93
CA GLU A 13 4.82 -16.66 -4.35
C GLU A 13 6.12 -16.57 -5.15
N PHE A 14 7.21 -16.23 -4.48
CA PHE A 14 8.54 -16.15 -5.08
C PHE A 14 9.42 -17.29 -4.58
N TRP A 15 9.91 -18.14 -5.50
CA TRP A 15 10.82 -19.23 -5.16
C TRP A 15 12.29 -18.80 -5.22
N SER A 16 12.60 -17.81 -6.06
CA SER A 16 13.92 -17.19 -6.18
C SER A 16 13.83 -15.90 -6.98
N ALA A 17 14.97 -15.24 -7.22
CA ALA A 17 15.06 -13.96 -7.94
C ALA A 17 14.29 -13.91 -9.28
N PHE A 18 14.22 -15.04 -10.00
CA PHE A 18 13.58 -15.12 -11.33
C PHE A 18 12.46 -16.16 -11.41
N ARG A 19 12.10 -16.79 -10.30
CA ARG A 19 11.08 -17.84 -10.28
C ARG A 19 9.90 -17.39 -9.44
N VAL A 20 8.75 -17.26 -10.10
CA VAL A 20 7.46 -16.94 -9.48
C VAL A 20 6.58 -18.20 -9.55
N GLY A 21 6.14 -18.69 -8.40
CA GLY A 21 5.20 -19.80 -8.27
C GLY A 21 3.78 -19.32 -8.55
N ARG A 22 2.99 -19.14 -7.48
CA ARG A 22 1.63 -18.64 -7.61
C ARG A 22 1.65 -17.14 -7.99
N ARG A 23 0.90 -16.81 -9.06
CA ARG A 23 0.69 -15.44 -9.52
C ARG A 23 -0.75 -15.03 -9.27
N PRO A 24 -1.02 -13.78 -8.83
CA PRO A 24 -2.37 -13.27 -8.73
C PRO A 24 -3.00 -13.14 -10.11
N LYS A 25 -4.32 -13.37 -10.18
CA LYS A 25 -5.14 -13.00 -11.33
C LYS A 25 -5.79 -11.65 -11.04
N ILE A 26 -5.78 -10.78 -12.03
CA ILE A 26 -6.52 -9.52 -11.96
C ILE A 26 -8.00 -9.82 -12.17
N LEU A 27 -8.83 -9.40 -11.23
CA LEU A 27 -10.29 -9.59 -11.23
C LEU A 27 -11.02 -8.34 -11.71
N GLU A 28 -10.51 -7.16 -11.37
CA GLU A 28 -11.06 -5.87 -11.77
C GLU A 28 -9.93 -4.92 -12.14
N ARG A 29 -10.18 -4.11 -13.15
CA ARG A 29 -9.31 -3.00 -13.54
C ARG A 29 -10.15 -1.91 -14.18
N SER A 30 -10.13 -0.71 -13.60
CA SER A 30 -10.74 0.48 -14.20
C SER A 30 -9.86 1.71 -14.00
N TYR A 31 -9.88 2.59 -14.97
CA TYR A 31 -9.21 3.88 -14.92
C TYR A 31 -10.14 4.95 -15.52
N ARG A 32 -10.26 6.07 -14.82
CA ARG A 32 -10.92 7.29 -15.29
C ARG A 32 -9.99 8.44 -14.96
N GLY A 33 -9.57 9.20 -15.95
CA GLY A 33 -8.66 10.32 -15.77
C GLY A 33 -9.05 11.52 -16.59
N GLY A 34 -8.57 12.70 -16.18
CA GLY A 34 -8.75 13.98 -16.83
C GLY A 34 -7.68 14.97 -16.36
N ASP A 35 -7.78 16.22 -16.79
CA ASP A 35 -6.77 17.25 -16.56
C ASP A 35 -6.57 17.63 -15.09
N VAL A 36 -7.56 17.34 -14.24
CA VAL A 36 -7.57 17.73 -12.82
C VAL A 36 -7.46 16.55 -11.84
N GLY A 37 -7.26 15.33 -12.36
CA GLY A 37 -7.12 14.16 -11.49
C GLY A 37 -7.50 12.85 -12.13
N PHE A 38 -7.41 11.75 -11.37
CA PHE A 38 -7.78 10.42 -11.86
C PHE A 38 -8.36 9.55 -10.75
N GLU A 39 -9.13 8.57 -11.18
CA GLU A 39 -9.58 7.43 -10.38
C GLU A 39 -9.01 6.14 -10.98
N LEU A 40 -8.41 5.31 -10.13
CA LEU A 40 -7.93 3.99 -10.49
C LEU A 40 -8.52 2.97 -9.53
N THR A 41 -9.06 1.87 -10.06
CA THR A 41 -9.48 0.72 -9.25
C THR A 41 -8.87 -0.54 -9.82
N GLY A 42 -8.38 -1.41 -8.93
CA GLY A 42 -7.88 -2.73 -9.27
C GLY A 42 -8.15 -3.73 -8.16
N SER A 43 -8.37 -4.99 -8.53
CA SER A 43 -8.46 -6.09 -7.58
C SER A 43 -7.80 -7.35 -8.11
N HIS A 44 -7.38 -8.23 -7.19
CA HIS A 44 -6.73 -9.50 -7.51
C HIS A 44 -7.00 -10.57 -6.45
N ASP A 45 -6.84 -11.84 -6.85
CA ASP A 45 -7.06 -13.02 -6.03
C ASP A 45 -5.78 -13.57 -5.38
N GLY A 46 -4.73 -12.79 -5.26
CA GLY A 46 -3.40 -13.23 -4.79
C GLY A 46 -3.39 -13.92 -3.43
N PHE A 47 -4.41 -13.68 -2.60
CA PHE A 47 -4.56 -14.28 -1.28
C PHE A 47 -5.59 -15.42 -1.23
N SER A 48 -6.14 -15.85 -2.37
CA SER A 48 -7.19 -16.89 -2.45
C SER A 48 -6.76 -18.28 -1.96
N HIS A 49 -5.47 -18.49 -1.68
CA HIS A 49 -4.93 -19.69 -1.07
C HIS A 49 -5.08 -19.71 0.46
N LEU A 50 -5.37 -18.56 1.08
CA LEU A 50 -5.63 -18.44 2.52
C LEU A 50 -7.08 -18.79 2.86
N ALA A 51 -7.33 -19.11 4.14
CA ALA A 51 -8.67 -19.42 4.63
C ALA A 51 -9.64 -18.25 4.36
N GLY A 52 -10.87 -18.56 3.89
CA GLY A 52 -11.86 -17.57 3.50
C GLY A 52 -11.56 -16.85 2.19
N ARG A 53 -10.51 -17.28 1.45
CA ARG A 53 -10.14 -16.83 0.11
C ARG A 53 -10.14 -15.31 -0.07
N PRO A 54 -9.32 -14.55 0.68
CA PRO A 54 -9.31 -13.09 0.61
C PRO A 54 -9.01 -12.57 -0.80
N VAL A 55 -9.70 -11.51 -1.19
CA VAL A 55 -9.49 -10.74 -2.42
C VAL A 55 -9.11 -9.33 -2.03
N HIS A 56 -7.99 -8.82 -2.53
CA HIS A 56 -7.59 -7.44 -2.32
C HIS A 56 -8.11 -6.56 -3.45
N ARG A 57 -8.73 -5.45 -3.07
CA ARG A 57 -9.17 -4.36 -3.95
C ARG A 57 -8.55 -3.07 -3.48
N ARG A 58 -7.95 -2.31 -4.40
CA ARG A 58 -7.43 -0.97 -4.15
C ARG A 58 -8.08 0.04 -5.07
N ARG A 59 -8.51 1.16 -4.47
CA ARG A 59 -8.94 2.34 -5.20
C ARG A 59 -8.02 3.50 -4.85
N ILE A 60 -7.64 4.26 -5.88
CA ILE A 60 -6.85 5.48 -5.78
C ILE A 60 -7.66 6.59 -6.43
N ASP A 61 -7.94 7.64 -5.66
CA ASP A 61 -8.54 8.88 -6.14
C ASP A 61 -7.49 9.98 -5.98
N ALA A 62 -7.04 10.57 -7.08
CA ALA A 62 -6.02 11.60 -7.08
C ALA A 62 -6.55 12.91 -7.65
N ALA A 63 -6.24 14.01 -6.97
CA ALA A 63 -6.51 15.38 -7.35
C ALA A 63 -5.28 16.25 -7.00
N PRO A 64 -5.16 17.48 -7.52
CA PRO A 64 -4.07 18.36 -7.14
C PRO A 64 -3.91 18.49 -5.63
N GLY A 65 -2.71 18.23 -5.13
CA GLY A 65 -2.38 18.27 -3.70
C GLY A 65 -2.95 17.14 -2.84
N ARG A 66 -3.69 16.16 -3.40
CA ARG A 66 -4.32 15.10 -2.61
C ARG A 66 -4.37 13.78 -3.35
N VAL A 67 -4.06 12.71 -2.64
CA VAL A 67 -4.29 11.33 -3.07
C VAL A 67 -5.00 10.57 -1.96
N ASP A 68 -6.16 9.99 -2.25
CA ASP A 68 -6.86 9.06 -1.38
C ASP A 68 -6.58 7.63 -1.86
N LEU A 69 -6.05 6.82 -0.97
CA LEU A 69 -5.78 5.40 -1.19
C LEU A 69 -6.72 4.60 -0.28
N ARG A 70 -7.56 3.76 -0.87
CA ARG A 70 -8.45 2.86 -0.15
C ARG A 70 -8.10 1.42 -0.45
N ASP A 71 -7.79 0.66 0.60
CA ASP A 71 -7.60 -0.78 0.56
C ASP A 71 -8.80 -1.50 1.15
N GLU A 72 -9.30 -2.50 0.45
CA GLU A 72 -10.34 -3.42 0.89
C GLU A 72 -9.84 -4.85 0.74
N VAL A 73 -9.99 -5.65 1.77
CA VAL A 73 -9.81 -7.09 1.71
C VAL A 73 -11.17 -7.73 1.92
N LEU A 74 -11.70 -8.29 0.85
CA LEU A 74 -13.01 -8.95 0.80
C LEU A 74 -12.83 -10.44 1.11
N GLY A 75 -13.73 -11.03 1.88
CA GLY A 75 -13.58 -12.41 2.36
C GLY A 75 -12.52 -12.51 3.46
N GLY A 76 -11.96 -13.72 3.62
CA GLY A 76 -11.03 -14.00 4.71
C GLY A 76 -11.70 -14.62 5.93
N ALA A 77 -10.89 -15.02 6.92
CA ALA A 77 -11.28 -15.70 8.13
C ALA A 77 -10.57 -15.10 9.37
N GLY A 78 -10.50 -13.77 9.43
CA GLY A 78 -9.92 -13.05 10.56
C GLY A 78 -8.41 -12.82 10.49
N GLN A 79 -7.77 -12.98 9.32
CA GLN A 79 -6.36 -12.69 9.11
C GLN A 79 -6.05 -11.21 9.34
N ILE A 80 -4.87 -10.92 9.86
CA ILE A 80 -4.38 -9.55 10.01
C ILE A 80 -4.01 -9.01 8.63
N VAL A 81 -4.49 -7.80 8.33
CA VAL A 81 -4.22 -7.09 7.07
C VAL A 81 -3.37 -5.86 7.36
N GLU A 82 -2.26 -5.73 6.64
CA GLU A 82 -1.40 -4.57 6.69
C GLU A 82 -1.21 -3.99 5.29
N SER A 83 -1.32 -2.67 5.15
CA SER A 83 -0.98 -1.93 3.93
C SER A 83 0.38 -1.26 4.11
N ARG A 84 1.23 -1.32 3.10
CA ARG A 84 2.60 -0.83 3.14
C ARG A 84 2.82 0.26 2.12
N LEU A 85 3.45 1.36 2.54
CA LEU A 85 3.86 2.48 1.68
C LEU A 85 5.37 2.67 1.83
N LEU A 86 6.10 2.26 0.80
CA LEU A 86 7.55 2.42 0.73
C LEU A 86 7.91 3.88 0.48
N LEU A 87 8.85 4.40 1.25
CA LEU A 87 9.36 5.76 1.09
C LEU A 87 10.63 5.76 0.24
N HIS A 88 10.86 6.86 -0.49
CA HIS A 88 12.15 7.11 -1.11
C HIS A 88 13.22 7.30 -0.03
N PRO A 89 14.49 6.90 -0.24
CA PRO A 89 15.56 7.06 0.76
C PRO A 89 15.76 8.49 1.27
N ASP A 90 15.47 9.49 0.44
CA ASP A 90 15.58 10.92 0.81
C ASP A 90 14.38 11.43 1.64
N CYS A 91 13.42 10.54 1.95
CA CYS A 91 12.26 10.91 2.75
C CYS A 91 12.52 10.70 4.24
N GLU A 92 12.12 11.68 5.03
CA GLU A 92 12.02 11.59 6.49
C GLU A 92 10.57 11.47 6.91
N ALA A 93 10.26 10.50 7.78
CA ALA A 93 8.92 10.29 8.31
C ALA A 93 8.89 10.60 9.80
N THR A 94 8.01 11.50 10.21
CA THR A 94 7.79 11.86 11.61
C THR A 94 6.32 11.65 11.98
N ARG A 95 6.05 11.15 13.18
CA ARG A 95 4.67 10.98 13.68
C ARG A 95 4.00 12.35 13.84
N SER A 96 2.73 12.43 13.43
CA SER A 96 1.84 13.56 13.67
C SER A 96 0.61 13.13 14.48
N ALA A 97 -0.27 14.06 14.83
CA ALA A 97 -1.49 13.74 15.60
C ALA A 97 -2.40 12.73 14.88
N ASP A 98 -2.56 12.88 13.56
CA ASP A 98 -3.52 12.14 12.74
C ASP A 98 -2.83 11.11 11.81
N GLY A 99 -1.54 10.79 12.05
CA GLY A 99 -0.80 9.87 11.19
C GLY A 99 0.69 10.16 11.13
N PHE A 100 1.22 10.42 9.93
CA PHE A 100 2.62 10.74 9.70
C PHE A 100 2.79 11.92 8.75
N CYS A 101 3.82 12.73 9.03
CA CYS A 101 4.36 13.73 8.11
C CYS A 101 5.60 13.15 7.44
N VAL A 102 5.59 13.12 6.10
CA VAL A 102 6.71 12.69 5.26
C VAL A 102 7.29 13.91 4.56
N ARG A 103 8.60 14.11 4.63
CA ARG A 103 9.30 15.23 4.00
C ARG A 103 10.37 14.72 3.04
N SER A 104 10.54 15.42 1.92
CA SER A 104 11.66 15.27 1.00
C SER A 104 12.01 16.66 0.44
N GLY A 105 13.14 17.22 0.88
CA GLY A 105 13.49 18.61 0.58
C GLY A 105 12.38 19.58 1.03
N PRO A 106 11.90 20.49 0.14
CA PRO A 106 10.85 21.44 0.47
C PRO A 106 9.44 20.81 0.50
N VAL A 107 9.28 19.61 -0.06
CA VAL A 107 7.97 18.96 -0.17
C VAL A 107 7.61 18.28 1.15
N ARG A 108 6.39 18.55 1.60
CA ARG A 108 5.77 17.89 2.76
C ARG A 108 4.49 17.17 2.33
N VAL A 109 4.33 15.94 2.80
CA VAL A 109 3.12 15.13 2.60
C VAL A 109 2.61 14.64 3.96
N ASP A 110 1.38 14.96 4.29
CA ASP A 110 0.72 14.44 5.48
C ASP A 110 -0.07 13.18 5.10
N ALA A 111 0.27 12.05 5.71
CA ALA A 111 -0.46 10.78 5.59
C ALA A 111 -1.43 10.66 6.76
N VAL A 112 -2.72 10.86 6.50
CA VAL A 112 -3.81 10.86 7.49
C VAL A 112 -4.65 9.60 7.34
N THR A 113 -4.88 8.88 8.44
CA THR A 113 -5.66 7.63 8.47
C THR A 113 -6.15 7.32 9.88
N ASP A 114 -7.23 6.53 9.97
CA ASP A 114 -7.72 5.96 11.22
C ASP A 114 -7.00 4.65 11.60
N ALA A 115 -6.24 4.07 10.67
CA ALA A 115 -5.46 2.86 10.92
C ALA A 115 -4.24 3.16 11.83
N GLN A 116 -3.84 2.18 12.61
CA GLN A 116 -2.59 2.26 13.35
C GLN A 116 -1.42 2.25 12.35
N ILE A 117 -0.54 3.26 12.45
CA ILE A 117 0.66 3.36 11.60
C ILE A 117 1.91 3.13 12.44
N SER A 118 2.85 2.36 11.88
CA SER A 118 4.25 2.26 12.31
C SER A 118 5.21 2.58 11.17
N VAL A 119 6.47 2.84 11.51
CA VAL A 119 7.58 3.01 10.56
C VAL A 119 8.53 1.86 10.74
N GLU A 120 8.84 1.17 9.67
CA GLU A 120 9.76 0.03 9.64
C GLU A 120 10.93 0.28 8.69
N ASP A 121 12.03 -0.42 8.93
CA ASP A 121 13.15 -0.47 7.98
C ASP A 121 12.73 -1.22 6.73
N ALA A 122 13.13 -0.70 5.57
CA ALA A 122 12.82 -1.27 4.28
C ALA A 122 13.98 -1.11 3.29
N TRP A 123 13.80 -1.66 2.11
CA TRP A 123 14.76 -1.56 1.03
C TRP A 123 14.12 -0.98 -0.21
N TRP A 124 14.74 0.05 -0.75
CA TRP A 124 14.43 0.59 -2.06
C TRP A 124 15.41 0.03 -3.09
N CYS A 125 14.87 -0.56 -4.15
CA CYS A 125 15.65 -1.19 -5.20
C CYS A 125 15.35 -0.47 -6.52
N PRO A 126 16.07 0.61 -6.83
CA PRO A 126 15.80 1.43 -8.02
C PRO A 126 16.21 0.73 -9.31
N ASP A 127 17.17 -0.18 -9.24
CA ASP A 127 17.73 -0.88 -10.39
C ASP A 127 18.19 -2.30 -9.99
N ILE A 128 18.46 -3.14 -10.99
CA ILE A 128 18.98 -4.50 -10.80
C ILE A 128 20.31 -4.45 -10.06
N GLY A 129 20.38 -5.19 -8.94
CA GLY A 129 21.56 -5.27 -8.10
C GLY A 129 21.77 -4.10 -7.15
N THR A 130 20.96 -3.04 -7.23
CA THR A 130 21.03 -1.90 -6.32
C THR A 130 20.01 -2.03 -5.20
N LYS A 131 20.48 -1.89 -3.95
CA LYS A 131 19.67 -2.01 -2.75
C LYS A 131 20.04 -0.92 -1.76
N ILE A 132 19.14 0.02 -1.51
CA ILE A 132 19.36 1.18 -0.65
C ILE A 132 18.44 1.08 0.56
N ARG A 133 18.97 1.31 1.76
CA ARG A 133 18.15 1.34 2.98
C ARG A 133 17.18 2.51 2.94
N THR A 134 15.94 2.25 3.34
CA THR A 134 14.90 3.27 3.48
C THR A 134 13.92 2.88 4.59
N LYS A 135 12.84 3.60 4.69
CA LYS A 135 11.71 3.35 5.58
C LYS A 135 10.45 3.02 4.78
N GLN A 136 9.53 2.34 5.43
CA GLN A 136 8.15 2.18 4.95
C GLN A 136 7.17 2.52 6.06
N LEU A 137 6.03 3.08 5.69
CA LEU A 137 4.88 3.19 6.57
C LEU A 137 4.11 1.87 6.50
N VAL A 138 3.79 1.30 7.64
CA VAL A 138 2.96 0.10 7.77
C VAL A 138 1.67 0.48 8.47
N LEU A 139 0.55 0.31 7.77
CA LEU A 139 -0.79 0.59 8.28
C LEU A 139 -1.45 -0.75 8.64
N THR A 140 -1.70 -0.98 9.92
CA THR A 140 -2.47 -2.13 10.39
C THR A 140 -3.95 -1.82 10.20
N LEU A 141 -4.56 -2.42 9.18
CA LEU A 141 -5.95 -2.14 8.79
C LEU A 141 -6.95 -2.84 9.71
N GLY A 142 -6.57 -3.98 10.27
CA GLY A 142 -7.40 -4.83 11.11
C GLY A 142 -7.49 -6.26 10.60
N ARG A 143 -8.61 -6.94 10.86
CA ARG A 143 -8.82 -8.33 10.48
C ARG A 143 -9.76 -8.46 9.30
N ALA A 144 -9.41 -9.31 8.33
CA ALA A 144 -10.23 -9.59 7.14
C ALA A 144 -11.58 -10.25 7.51
N PRO A 145 -12.71 -9.81 6.89
CA PRO A 145 -12.81 -8.76 5.89
C PRO A 145 -12.64 -7.36 6.50
N VAL A 146 -11.96 -6.46 5.80
CA VAL A 146 -11.65 -5.11 6.31
C VAL A 146 -11.50 -4.11 5.15
N ALA A 147 -11.81 -2.84 5.44
CA ALA A 147 -11.51 -1.72 4.57
C ALA A 147 -10.86 -0.60 5.38
N SER A 148 -9.92 0.10 4.76
CA SER A 148 -9.25 1.25 5.35
C SER A 148 -8.91 2.28 4.29
N ARG A 149 -8.65 3.52 4.73
CA ARG A 149 -8.29 4.64 3.87
C ARG A 149 -7.11 5.39 4.45
N VAL A 150 -6.19 5.77 3.56
CA VAL A 150 -5.18 6.79 3.87
C VAL A 150 -5.33 7.94 2.88
N THR A 151 -5.31 9.16 3.39
CA THR A 151 -5.29 10.39 2.60
C THR A 151 -3.89 10.97 2.66
N LEU A 152 -3.25 11.14 1.50
CA LEU A 152 -1.98 11.83 1.34
C LEU A 152 -2.27 13.27 0.91
N ARG A 153 -1.84 14.25 1.70
CA ARG A 153 -2.01 15.68 1.42
C ARG A 153 -0.65 16.33 1.21
N VAL A 154 -0.42 16.86 0.02
CA VAL A 154 0.77 17.64 -0.28
C VAL A 154 0.57 19.04 0.30
N GLN A 155 1.51 19.47 1.13
CA GLN A 155 1.53 20.83 1.67
C GLN A 155 2.48 21.68 0.81
N PRO A 156 2.09 22.91 0.49
CA PRO A 156 2.92 23.84 -0.27
C PRO A 156 4.18 24.25 0.51
#